data_96e66bf02fdc92c3b5fdcd544ae60c9c
#
_entry.id   96e66bf02fdc92c3b5fdcd544ae60c9c
#
_cell.length_a   1.000
_cell.length_b   1.000
_cell.length_c   1.000
_cell.angle_alpha   90.00
_cell.angle_beta   90.00
_cell.angle_gamma   90.00
#
_symmetry.space_group_name_H-M   'P 1'
#
loop_
_entity.id
_entity.type
_entity.pdbx_description
1 polymer ?
#
loop_
_entity_poly.entity_id
_entity_poly.type
_entity_poly.pdbx_seq_one_letter_code
_entity_poly.pdbx_strand_id
1 'polypeptide(L)'
;MVTGDTLVYANSKDLLRYLPEEKRNTNFLGFCDNSRYSLENLDECDGTSFMWLRISFAQHEIDEALKFCTGAINKGYHVQFNPMDSISYTDEERKNLIEKVNKVKPASFSIVDTFGAMDMLDLSHIFKQVDDILDKDIKIGLHSHDNLGLSCALAERMIELANESDRDIIIDGSLFGMGRGAGNAKTELLADYVNKHCGGQYDVKKLLEVIEQYIIPMLGKISWGYDLPMYVCGTKHAHVDNVYYLKKEHNCSAMQMFDLIERLTQQQRTRYGEGYSKTDFSALNEVYEKYMKGERK
;
A
#
# COMPACT_ATOMS: atom_id res chain seq x y z
N MET A 1 -19.30 4.28 -13.12
CA MET A 1 -19.74 5.64 -13.52
C MET A 1 -18.77 6.62 -12.91
N VAL A 2 -18.03 7.34 -13.71
CA VAL A 2 -17.08 8.37 -13.24
C VAL A 2 -17.91 9.62 -12.99
N THR A 3 -18.00 10.06 -11.73
CA THR A 3 -18.59 11.36 -11.41
C THR A 3 -17.47 12.41 -11.44
N GLY A 4 -17.72 13.58 -12.03
CA GLY A 4 -16.72 14.58 -12.43
C GLY A 4 -15.79 15.16 -11.36
N ASP A 5 -15.90 14.75 -10.09
CA ASP A 5 -15.12 15.27 -8.96
C ASP A 5 -14.26 14.21 -8.26
N THR A 6 -14.07 13.04 -8.87
CA THR A 6 -13.24 11.96 -8.30
C THR A 6 -12.00 11.74 -9.14
N LEU A 7 -10.86 11.40 -8.50
CA LEU A 7 -9.63 10.96 -9.17
C LEU A 7 -9.69 9.48 -9.60
N VAL A 8 -10.89 8.93 -9.81
CA VAL A 8 -11.12 7.56 -10.28
C VAL A 8 -11.64 7.62 -11.71
N TYR A 9 -10.86 7.14 -12.66
CA TYR A 9 -11.11 7.24 -14.09
C TYR A 9 -11.13 5.88 -14.75
N ALA A 10 -12.00 5.73 -15.73
CA ALA A 10 -12.08 4.51 -16.54
C ALA A 10 -11.03 4.50 -17.68
N ASN A 11 -10.55 5.68 -18.08
CA ASN A 11 -9.58 5.83 -19.17
C ASN A 11 -8.36 6.61 -18.68
N SER A 12 -7.15 6.16 -19.06
CA SER A 12 -5.90 6.79 -18.65
C SER A 12 -5.73 8.23 -19.14
N LYS A 13 -6.30 8.57 -20.31
CA LYS A 13 -6.24 9.92 -20.89
C LYS A 13 -7.05 10.95 -20.11
N ASP A 14 -8.06 10.53 -19.37
CA ASP A 14 -8.84 11.44 -18.53
C ASP A 14 -8.01 12.07 -17.40
N LEU A 15 -6.87 11.47 -17.06
CA LEU A 15 -5.93 11.98 -16.06
C LEU A 15 -5.04 13.11 -16.57
N LEU A 16 -4.94 13.31 -17.89
CA LEU A 16 -4.08 14.35 -18.51
C LEU A 16 -4.34 15.74 -17.95
N ARG A 17 -5.59 16.11 -17.70
CA ARG A 17 -5.99 17.42 -17.18
C ARG A 17 -5.45 17.75 -15.79
N TYR A 18 -4.94 16.75 -15.06
CA TYR A 18 -4.34 16.94 -13.73
C TYR A 18 -2.83 16.97 -13.75
N LEU A 19 -2.22 16.69 -14.91
CA LEU A 19 -0.78 16.75 -15.05
C LEU A 19 -0.35 18.20 -15.34
N PRO A 20 0.74 18.68 -14.75
CA PRO A 20 1.27 20.00 -15.08
C PRO A 20 1.83 19.98 -16.51
N GLU A 21 1.76 21.14 -17.19
CA GLU A 21 2.35 21.32 -18.51
C GLU A 21 3.86 21.02 -18.52
N GLU A 22 4.54 21.47 -17.46
CA GLU A 22 5.98 21.23 -17.27
C GLU A 22 6.21 20.15 -16.22
N LYS A 23 6.59 18.94 -16.64
CA LYS A 23 6.81 17.80 -15.74
C LYS A 23 8.14 17.83 -14.99
N ARG A 24 9.09 18.70 -15.39
CA ARG A 24 10.44 18.79 -14.79
C ARG A 24 11.09 17.42 -14.59
N ASN A 25 11.69 17.17 -13.40
CA ASN A 25 12.31 15.91 -13.03
C ASN A 25 11.33 14.96 -12.29
N THR A 26 10.02 15.09 -12.55
CA THR A 26 8.99 14.30 -11.87
C THR A 26 8.37 13.29 -12.83
N ASN A 27 8.35 12.03 -12.43
CA ASN A 27 7.60 10.99 -13.11
C ASN A 27 6.21 10.88 -12.46
N PHE A 28 5.16 10.99 -13.26
CA PHE A 28 3.79 10.78 -12.82
C PHE A 28 3.42 9.32 -12.97
N LEU A 29 2.67 8.81 -11.99
CA LEU A 29 2.29 7.42 -11.90
C LEU A 29 0.77 7.30 -11.81
N GLY A 30 0.17 6.46 -12.67
CA GLY A 30 -1.20 5.99 -12.53
C GLY A 30 -1.26 4.80 -11.56
N PHE A 31 -2.29 4.74 -10.73
CA PHE A 31 -2.54 3.61 -9.83
C PHE A 31 -3.75 2.82 -10.30
N CYS A 32 -3.65 1.49 -10.39
CA CYS A 32 -4.78 0.62 -10.61
C CYS A 32 -4.84 -0.54 -9.62
N ASP A 33 -6.06 -0.85 -9.20
CA ASP A 33 -6.42 -2.08 -8.49
C ASP A 33 -6.79 -3.12 -9.57
N ASN A 34 -6.03 -4.22 -9.64
CA ASN A 34 -6.18 -5.24 -10.67
C ASN A 34 -7.62 -5.79 -10.76
N SER A 35 -8.31 -5.90 -9.61
CA SER A 35 -9.70 -6.38 -9.57
C SER A 35 -10.74 -5.42 -10.17
N ARG A 36 -10.36 -4.17 -10.46
CA ARG A 36 -11.29 -3.09 -10.82
C ARG A 36 -10.99 -2.40 -12.14
N TYR A 37 -9.85 -2.69 -12.75
CA TYR A 37 -9.42 -2.01 -13.95
C TYR A 37 -9.01 -3.01 -15.03
N SER A 38 -9.54 -2.85 -16.25
CA SER A 38 -9.23 -3.72 -17.39
C SER A 38 -8.08 -3.13 -18.21
N LEU A 39 -7.18 -3.99 -18.68
CA LEU A 39 -6.09 -3.62 -19.60
C LEU A 39 -6.60 -2.99 -20.91
N GLU A 40 -7.82 -3.31 -21.33
CA GLU A 40 -8.46 -2.74 -22.52
C GLU A 40 -8.72 -1.23 -22.38
N ASN A 41 -8.91 -0.74 -21.17
CA ASN A 41 -9.12 0.67 -20.87
C ASN A 41 -7.81 1.46 -20.74
N LEU A 42 -6.66 0.78 -20.74
CA LEU A 42 -5.35 1.40 -20.70
C LEU A 42 -4.89 1.74 -22.12
N ASP A 43 -4.73 3.02 -22.41
CA ASP A 43 -4.19 3.46 -23.71
C ASP A 43 -2.71 3.06 -23.86
N GLU A 44 -2.19 3.10 -25.11
CA GLU A 44 -0.75 3.02 -25.36
C GLU A 44 -0.03 4.19 -24.67
N CYS A 45 1.14 3.92 -24.10
CA CYS A 45 1.98 4.94 -23.48
C CYS A 45 2.67 5.77 -24.56
N ASP A 46 2.12 6.93 -24.88
CA ASP A 46 2.63 7.85 -25.91
C ASP A 46 3.54 8.96 -25.32
N GLY A 47 3.82 8.92 -24.01
CA GLY A 47 4.61 9.92 -23.30
C GLY A 47 3.88 11.23 -22.97
N THR A 48 2.64 11.42 -23.43
CA THR A 48 1.86 12.63 -23.15
C THR A 48 1.26 12.65 -21.76
N SER A 49 0.97 11.44 -21.18
CA SER A 49 0.39 11.28 -19.85
C SER A 49 1.44 10.81 -18.82
N PHE A 50 1.04 9.95 -17.89
CA PHE A 50 1.96 9.25 -17.01
C PHE A 50 2.62 8.09 -17.78
N MET A 51 3.90 7.85 -17.47
CA MET A 51 4.65 6.71 -18.04
C MET A 51 4.81 5.56 -17.05
N TRP A 52 4.46 5.77 -15.78
CA TRP A 52 4.53 4.78 -14.75
C TRP A 52 3.15 4.31 -14.35
N LEU A 53 3.00 3.01 -14.12
CA LEU A 53 1.75 2.41 -13.68
C LEU A 53 2.01 1.50 -12.48
N ARG A 54 1.30 1.74 -11.38
CA ARG A 54 1.31 0.86 -10.22
C ARG A 54 0.12 -0.09 -10.30
N ILE A 55 0.40 -1.39 -10.25
CA ILE A 55 -0.60 -2.45 -10.21
C ILE A 55 -0.63 -3.04 -8.82
N SER A 56 -1.75 -2.90 -8.11
CA SER A 56 -1.97 -3.52 -6.80
C SER A 56 -2.95 -4.68 -6.92
N PHE A 57 -2.67 -5.78 -6.24
CA PHE A 57 -3.45 -7.01 -6.35
C PHE A 57 -3.35 -7.85 -5.07
N ALA A 58 -4.38 -8.68 -4.81
CA ALA A 58 -4.37 -9.65 -3.73
C ALA A 58 -3.68 -10.96 -4.16
N GLN A 59 -3.28 -11.78 -3.19
CA GLN A 59 -2.55 -13.03 -3.43
C GLN A 59 -3.27 -13.97 -4.42
N HIS A 60 -4.59 -14.07 -4.36
CA HIS A 60 -5.37 -14.92 -5.27
C HIS A 60 -5.48 -14.39 -6.70
N GLU A 61 -5.03 -13.15 -6.97
CA GLU A 61 -5.06 -12.49 -8.29
C GLU A 61 -3.71 -12.49 -8.99
N ILE A 62 -2.70 -13.20 -8.49
CA ILE A 62 -1.31 -13.15 -8.97
C ILE A 62 -1.21 -13.40 -10.49
N ASP A 63 -1.87 -14.44 -11.01
CA ASP A 63 -1.73 -14.81 -12.42
C ASP A 63 -2.40 -13.78 -13.34
N GLU A 64 -3.52 -13.19 -12.95
CA GLU A 64 -4.18 -12.10 -13.65
C GLU A 64 -3.34 -10.83 -13.60
N ALA A 65 -2.78 -10.50 -12.45
CA ALA A 65 -1.91 -9.34 -12.27
C ALA A 65 -0.62 -9.44 -13.11
N LEU A 66 -0.04 -10.63 -13.24
CA LEU A 66 1.12 -10.87 -14.12
C LEU A 66 0.77 -10.70 -15.59
N LYS A 67 -0.41 -11.15 -16.03
CA LYS A 67 -0.92 -10.92 -17.39
C LYS A 67 -1.14 -9.42 -17.65
N PHE A 68 -1.77 -8.72 -16.70
CA PHE A 68 -1.98 -7.28 -16.78
C PHE A 68 -0.63 -6.54 -16.83
N CYS A 69 0.32 -6.90 -15.98
CA CYS A 69 1.67 -6.34 -15.95
C CYS A 69 2.36 -6.48 -17.31
N THR A 70 2.35 -7.68 -17.87
CA THR A 70 2.92 -7.96 -19.20
C THR A 70 2.26 -7.09 -20.28
N GLY A 71 0.93 -6.99 -20.27
CA GLY A 71 0.18 -6.16 -21.19
C GLY A 71 0.51 -4.66 -21.08
N ALA A 72 0.63 -4.15 -19.84
CA ALA A 72 0.99 -2.75 -19.60
C ALA A 72 2.43 -2.45 -20.05
N ILE A 73 3.38 -3.37 -19.82
CA ILE A 73 4.75 -3.23 -20.33
C ILE A 73 4.76 -3.20 -21.86
N ASN A 74 4.00 -4.07 -22.52
CA ASN A 74 3.87 -4.10 -23.98
C ASN A 74 3.26 -2.80 -24.55
N LYS A 75 2.43 -2.12 -23.76
CA LYS A 75 1.88 -0.79 -24.06
C LYS A 75 2.86 0.37 -23.77
N GLY A 76 4.09 0.08 -23.33
CA GLY A 76 5.17 1.04 -23.11
C GLY A 76 5.25 1.62 -21.69
N TYR A 77 4.48 1.11 -20.71
CA TYR A 77 4.54 1.59 -19.34
C TYR A 77 5.68 0.97 -18.53
N HIS A 78 6.28 1.77 -17.65
CA HIS A 78 7.11 1.27 -16.55
C HIS A 78 6.18 0.81 -15.42
N VAL A 79 6.18 -0.48 -15.12
CA VAL A 79 5.24 -1.05 -14.15
C VAL A 79 5.88 -1.20 -12.78
N GLN A 80 5.20 -0.71 -11.74
CA GLN A 80 5.45 -1.04 -10.34
C GLN A 80 4.48 -2.15 -9.92
N PHE A 81 4.99 -3.31 -9.57
CA PHE A 81 4.22 -4.50 -9.26
C PHE A 81 4.09 -4.67 -7.74
N ASN A 82 2.88 -4.45 -7.21
CA ASN A 82 2.61 -4.29 -5.78
C ASN A 82 1.70 -5.40 -5.24
N PRO A 83 2.24 -6.57 -4.84
CA PRO A 83 1.47 -7.60 -4.13
C PRO A 83 1.05 -7.08 -2.75
N MET A 84 -0.26 -7.03 -2.50
CA MET A 84 -0.78 -6.64 -1.19
C MET A 84 -0.41 -7.66 -0.12
N ASP A 85 -0.21 -7.18 1.12
CA ASP A 85 -0.06 -8.01 2.31
C ASP A 85 1.14 -8.98 2.26
N SER A 86 2.34 -8.41 2.05
CA SER A 86 3.58 -9.18 1.89
C SER A 86 3.92 -10.09 3.07
N ILE A 87 3.40 -9.82 4.27
CA ILE A 87 3.60 -10.64 5.47
C ILE A 87 2.85 -11.97 5.36
N SER A 88 1.70 -11.99 4.70
CA SER A 88 0.87 -13.20 4.57
C SER A 88 1.44 -14.27 3.64
N TYR A 89 2.41 -13.92 2.81
CA TYR A 89 3.06 -14.90 1.95
C TYR A 89 4.06 -15.76 2.73
N THR A 90 3.94 -17.06 2.62
CA THR A 90 5.02 -17.95 3.06
C THR A 90 6.28 -17.73 2.22
N ASP A 91 7.43 -18.15 2.71
CA ASP A 91 8.71 -18.02 1.99
C ASP A 91 8.67 -18.71 0.61
N GLU A 92 8.00 -19.85 0.52
CA GLU A 92 7.85 -20.58 -0.74
C GLU A 92 6.91 -19.87 -1.73
N GLU A 93 5.78 -19.34 -1.27
CA GLU A 93 4.85 -18.56 -2.10
C GLU A 93 5.53 -17.28 -2.60
N ARG A 94 6.28 -16.60 -1.73
CA ARG A 94 7.03 -15.39 -2.10
C ARG A 94 8.11 -15.70 -3.13
N LYS A 95 8.87 -16.78 -2.93
CA LYS A 95 9.87 -17.25 -3.91
C LYS A 95 9.22 -17.52 -5.26
N ASN A 96 8.14 -18.31 -5.30
CA ASN A 96 7.42 -18.64 -6.53
C ASN A 96 6.89 -17.38 -7.25
N LEU A 97 6.42 -16.37 -6.49
CA LEU A 97 6.00 -15.10 -7.06
C LEU A 97 7.18 -14.35 -7.68
N ILE A 98 8.31 -14.23 -6.97
CA ILE A 98 9.50 -13.52 -7.46
C ILE A 98 10.06 -14.19 -8.73
N GLU A 99 10.09 -15.51 -8.80
CA GLU A 99 10.51 -16.24 -10.00
C GLU A 99 9.61 -15.96 -11.22
N LYS A 100 8.30 -15.75 -11.01
CA LYS A 100 7.37 -15.30 -12.07
C LYS A 100 7.63 -13.83 -12.44
N VAL A 101 7.90 -12.97 -11.48
CA VAL A 101 8.21 -11.54 -11.67
C VAL A 101 9.49 -11.37 -12.50
N ASN A 102 10.53 -12.16 -12.24
CA ASN A 102 11.77 -12.17 -13.03
C ASN A 102 11.55 -12.46 -14.53
N LYS A 103 10.50 -13.21 -14.87
CA LYS A 103 10.15 -13.50 -16.28
C LYS A 103 9.44 -12.32 -16.94
N VAL A 104 8.64 -11.56 -16.19
CA VAL A 104 7.86 -10.41 -16.68
C VAL A 104 8.68 -9.13 -16.71
N LYS A 105 9.65 -8.99 -15.79
CA LYS A 105 10.57 -7.84 -15.65
C LYS A 105 9.86 -6.48 -15.52
N PRO A 106 9.02 -6.29 -14.49
CA PRO A 106 8.51 -4.95 -14.19
C PRO A 106 9.65 -4.01 -13.77
N ALA A 107 9.41 -2.71 -13.78
CA ALA A 107 10.38 -1.71 -13.31
C ALA A 107 10.69 -1.81 -11.82
N SER A 108 9.70 -2.26 -11.02
CA SER A 108 9.91 -2.57 -9.60
C SER A 108 8.94 -3.65 -9.08
N PHE A 109 9.38 -4.35 -8.03
CA PHE A 109 8.58 -5.23 -7.18
C PHE A 109 8.55 -4.67 -5.78
N SER A 110 7.36 -4.50 -5.18
CA SER A 110 7.22 -3.85 -3.86
C SER A 110 6.95 -4.84 -2.74
N ILE A 111 7.57 -4.60 -1.59
CA ILE A 111 7.17 -5.15 -0.29
C ILE A 111 6.05 -4.25 0.23
N VAL A 112 4.87 -4.81 0.48
CA VAL A 112 3.67 -4.02 0.82
C VAL A 112 3.13 -4.43 2.19
N ASP A 113 3.20 -3.52 3.15
CA ASP A 113 2.59 -3.65 4.47
C ASP A 113 1.19 -3.03 4.47
N THR A 114 0.24 -3.77 3.90
CA THR A 114 -1.13 -3.31 3.67
C THR A 114 -1.88 -2.93 4.95
N PHE A 115 -1.56 -3.58 6.06
CA PHE A 115 -2.27 -3.41 7.32
C PHE A 115 -1.45 -2.66 8.38
N GLY A 116 -0.27 -2.16 8.03
CA GLY A 116 0.62 -1.53 9.00
C GLY A 116 0.98 -2.48 10.16
N ALA A 117 1.20 -3.75 9.85
CA ALA A 117 1.42 -4.84 10.79
C ALA A 117 2.87 -5.34 10.82
N MET A 118 3.67 -4.92 9.86
CA MET A 118 5.07 -5.32 9.68
C MET A 118 5.97 -4.69 10.75
N ASP A 119 6.89 -5.46 11.27
CA ASP A 119 7.98 -4.97 12.11
C ASP A 119 9.33 -5.00 11.36
N MET A 120 10.40 -4.59 12.06
CA MET A 120 11.76 -4.51 11.49
C MET A 120 12.34 -5.89 11.14
N LEU A 121 11.95 -6.95 11.88
CA LEU A 121 12.41 -8.31 11.63
C LEU A 121 11.72 -8.89 10.42
N ASP A 122 10.41 -8.66 10.30
CA ASP A 122 9.62 -9.05 9.12
C ASP A 122 10.20 -8.41 7.86
N LEU A 123 10.42 -7.09 7.87
CA LEU A 123 11.00 -6.39 6.73
C LEU A 123 12.37 -6.93 6.36
N SER A 124 13.26 -7.14 7.36
CA SER A 124 14.61 -7.63 7.10
C SER A 124 14.63 -9.03 6.51
N HIS A 125 13.73 -9.91 6.99
CA HIS A 125 13.57 -11.26 6.46
C HIS A 125 13.05 -11.23 5.01
N ILE A 126 11.96 -10.49 4.77
CA ILE A 126 11.34 -10.39 3.45
C ILE A 126 12.29 -9.74 2.45
N PHE A 127 12.93 -8.62 2.83
CA PHE A 127 13.89 -7.92 1.97
C PHE A 127 15.02 -8.85 1.54
N LYS A 128 15.63 -9.58 2.50
CA LYS A 128 16.72 -10.50 2.20
C LYS A 128 16.29 -11.55 1.16
N GLN A 129 15.13 -12.15 1.33
CA GLN A 129 14.64 -13.15 0.40
C GLN A 129 14.35 -12.55 -0.99
N VAL A 130 13.75 -11.35 -1.03
CA VAL A 130 13.50 -10.64 -2.30
C VAL A 130 14.81 -10.28 -2.99
N ASP A 131 15.77 -9.73 -2.26
CA ASP A 131 17.06 -9.31 -2.81
C ASP A 131 17.92 -10.50 -3.33
N ASP A 132 17.85 -11.65 -2.64
CA ASP A 132 18.57 -12.87 -3.02
C ASP A 132 18.02 -13.48 -4.34
N ILE A 133 16.72 -13.31 -4.66
CA ILE A 133 16.05 -14.01 -5.77
C ILE A 133 15.69 -13.08 -6.93
N LEU A 134 15.31 -11.84 -6.64
CA LEU A 134 14.86 -10.89 -7.65
C LEU A 134 16.02 -10.43 -8.54
N ASP A 135 15.81 -10.40 -9.86
CA ASP A 135 16.79 -9.88 -10.81
C ASP A 135 17.25 -8.48 -10.41
N LYS A 136 18.57 -8.19 -10.55
CA LYS A 136 19.16 -6.92 -10.06
C LYS A 136 18.70 -5.69 -10.82
N ASP A 137 18.20 -5.84 -12.03
CA ASP A 137 17.63 -4.75 -12.85
C ASP A 137 16.20 -4.35 -12.44
N ILE A 138 15.55 -5.12 -11.55
CA ILE A 138 14.24 -4.80 -10.99
C ILE A 138 14.43 -4.13 -9.62
N LYS A 139 13.93 -2.91 -9.44
CA LYS A 139 14.01 -2.20 -8.17
C LYS A 139 13.13 -2.84 -7.10
N ILE A 140 13.54 -2.76 -5.83
CA ILE A 140 12.67 -3.19 -4.72
C ILE A 140 11.95 -1.97 -4.15
N GLY A 141 10.60 -2.02 -4.10
CA GLY A 141 9.77 -0.99 -3.49
C GLY A 141 9.42 -1.30 -2.03
N LEU A 142 9.13 -0.28 -1.24
CA LEU A 142 8.46 -0.41 0.06
C LEU A 142 7.25 0.51 0.11
N HIS A 143 6.08 -0.09 0.41
CA HIS A 143 4.85 0.63 0.74
C HIS A 143 4.35 0.18 2.10
N SER A 144 4.36 1.04 3.11
CA SER A 144 3.97 0.69 4.47
C SER A 144 2.93 1.65 5.04
N HIS A 145 1.88 1.07 5.67
CA HIS A 145 0.93 1.82 6.48
C HIS A 145 1.44 2.00 7.92
N ASP A 146 0.94 3.02 8.61
CA ASP A 146 1.49 3.48 9.90
C ASP A 146 0.67 3.02 11.12
N ASN A 147 -0.12 1.94 11.00
CA ASN A 147 -1.03 1.50 12.06
C ASN A 147 -0.32 1.15 13.38
N LEU A 148 0.91 0.67 13.33
CA LEU A 148 1.78 0.45 14.50
C LEU A 148 2.77 1.59 14.77
N GLY A 149 2.72 2.68 13.99
CA GLY A 149 3.65 3.80 14.12
C GLY A 149 5.06 3.51 13.60
N LEU A 150 5.25 2.49 12.77
CA LEU A 150 6.57 2.00 12.34
C LEU A 150 6.93 2.37 10.89
N SER A 151 6.01 2.95 10.11
CA SER A 151 6.20 3.12 8.67
C SER A 151 7.46 3.90 8.28
N CYS A 152 7.82 4.98 8.98
CA CYS A 152 9.06 5.71 8.73
C CYS A 152 10.28 4.90 9.12
N ALA A 153 10.25 4.21 10.26
CA ALA A 153 11.35 3.37 10.72
C ALA A 153 11.59 2.17 9.78
N LEU A 154 10.51 1.57 9.24
CA LEU A 154 10.62 0.54 8.19
C LEU A 154 11.26 1.10 6.92
N ALA A 155 10.90 2.32 6.52
CA ALA A 155 11.49 2.97 5.35
C ALA A 155 12.99 3.27 5.55
N GLU A 156 13.39 3.76 6.73
CA GLU A 156 14.79 3.97 7.09
C GLU A 156 15.55 2.63 7.09
N ARG A 157 14.99 1.58 7.68
CA ARG A 157 15.58 0.24 7.66
C ARG A 157 15.72 -0.32 6.25
N MET A 158 14.74 -0.10 5.38
CA MET A 158 14.82 -0.49 3.97
C MET A 158 16.00 0.19 3.26
N ILE A 159 16.23 1.48 3.52
CA ILE A 159 17.37 2.23 2.97
C ILE A 159 18.71 1.63 3.45
N GLU A 160 18.83 1.29 4.72
CA GLU A 160 20.03 0.63 5.26
C GLU A 160 20.29 -0.70 4.57
N LEU A 161 19.29 -1.58 4.49
CA LEU A 161 19.40 -2.88 3.85
C LEU A 161 19.79 -2.77 2.36
N ALA A 162 19.22 -1.80 1.65
CA ALA A 162 19.53 -1.55 0.25
C ALA A 162 20.97 -1.07 0.05
N ASN A 163 21.48 -0.21 0.95
CA ASN A 163 22.87 0.23 0.92
C ASN A 163 23.86 -0.93 1.19
N GLU A 164 23.48 -1.88 2.07
CA GLU A 164 24.30 -3.07 2.35
C GLU A 164 24.41 -4.01 1.14
N SER A 165 23.39 -4.06 0.27
CA SER A 165 23.28 -4.98 -0.87
C SER A 165 23.48 -4.32 -2.23
N ASP A 166 23.74 -3.02 -2.28
CA ASP A 166 23.85 -2.20 -3.51
C ASP A 166 22.60 -2.37 -4.41
N ARG A 167 21.41 -2.32 -3.79
CA ARG A 167 20.12 -2.50 -4.46
C ARG A 167 19.44 -1.17 -4.69
N ASP A 168 19.01 -0.93 -5.93
CA ASP A 168 18.11 0.18 -6.25
C ASP A 168 16.74 -0.02 -5.59
N ILE A 169 16.26 1.00 -4.86
CA ILE A 169 14.97 0.95 -4.15
C ILE A 169 14.04 2.10 -4.48
N ILE A 170 12.77 1.91 -4.15
CA ILE A 170 11.72 2.94 -4.17
C ILE A 170 11.04 2.94 -2.80
N ILE A 171 10.99 4.09 -2.15
CA ILE A 171 10.27 4.26 -0.88
C ILE A 171 9.02 5.10 -1.10
N ASP A 172 7.88 4.56 -0.71
CA ASP A 172 6.62 5.28 -0.73
C ASP A 172 6.43 6.12 0.54
N GLY A 173 5.92 7.32 0.36
CA GLY A 173 5.53 8.22 1.44
C GLY A 173 4.41 9.16 1.00
N SER A 174 3.75 9.76 1.97
CA SER A 174 2.77 10.82 1.74
C SER A 174 3.04 12.02 2.63
N LEU A 175 2.68 13.20 2.16
CA LEU A 175 2.84 14.43 2.94
C LEU A 175 2.02 14.32 4.23
N PHE A 176 2.68 14.60 5.36
CA PHE A 176 2.11 14.50 6.70
C PHE A 176 1.52 13.11 7.02
N GLY A 177 2.00 12.07 6.32
CA GLY A 177 1.52 10.71 6.46
C GLY A 177 0.07 10.50 6.02
N MET A 178 -0.51 11.39 5.21
CA MET A 178 -1.90 11.30 4.77
C MET A 178 -2.18 9.94 4.12
N GLY A 179 -3.21 9.24 4.60
CA GLY A 179 -3.57 7.93 4.06
C GLY A 179 -4.69 7.24 4.82
N ARG A 180 -5.00 6.03 4.41
CA ARG A 180 -6.00 5.18 5.04
C ARG A 180 -5.50 4.67 6.40
N GLY A 181 -6.38 4.51 7.36
CA GLY A 181 -6.03 4.05 8.72
C GLY A 181 -5.19 5.08 9.45
N ALA A 182 -4.06 4.67 10.01
CA ALA A 182 -3.09 5.60 10.61
C ALA A 182 -2.27 6.38 9.56
N GLY A 183 -2.46 6.10 8.28
CA GLY A 183 -1.75 6.74 7.18
C GLY A 183 -0.54 5.95 6.68
N ASN A 184 0.44 6.64 6.14
CA ASN A 184 1.64 6.10 5.51
C ASN A 184 2.92 6.69 6.13
N ALA A 185 4.07 6.26 5.65
CA ALA A 185 5.35 6.93 5.95
C ALA A 185 5.30 8.41 5.55
N LYS A 186 5.86 9.26 6.39
CA LYS A 186 5.78 10.73 6.24
C LYS A 186 6.89 11.23 5.33
N THR A 187 6.53 11.75 4.15
CA THR A 187 7.49 12.20 3.12
C THR A 187 8.50 13.21 3.66
N GLU A 188 8.08 14.15 4.50
CA GLU A 188 8.95 15.16 5.07
C GLU A 188 10.02 14.57 6.01
N LEU A 189 9.69 13.51 6.76
CA LEU A 189 10.66 12.81 7.61
C LEU A 189 11.63 12.00 6.76
N LEU A 190 11.14 11.30 5.74
CA LEU A 190 11.98 10.53 4.83
C LEU A 190 12.92 11.42 4.02
N ALA A 191 12.45 12.57 3.55
CA ALA A 191 13.27 13.55 2.84
C ALA A 191 14.41 14.09 3.73
N ASP A 192 14.10 14.39 5.00
CA ASP A 192 15.11 14.84 5.98
C ASP A 192 16.12 13.73 6.28
N TYR A 193 15.69 12.48 6.45
CA TYR A 193 16.56 11.32 6.64
C TYR A 193 17.50 11.11 5.44
N VAL A 194 16.97 11.12 4.23
CA VAL A 194 17.76 10.95 3.00
C VAL A 194 18.74 12.11 2.80
N ASN A 195 18.36 13.35 3.12
CA ASN A 195 19.26 14.49 3.09
C ASN A 195 20.44 14.33 4.06
N LYS A 196 20.18 13.83 5.26
CA LYS A 196 21.21 13.67 6.32
C LYS A 196 22.14 12.49 6.08
N HIS A 197 21.62 11.38 5.59
CA HIS A 197 22.32 10.10 5.60
C HIS A 197 22.66 9.54 4.22
N CYS A 198 22.00 10.02 3.15
CA CYS A 198 22.13 9.46 1.80
C CYS A 198 22.55 10.51 0.75
N GLY A 199 22.95 11.72 1.18
CA GLY A 199 23.37 12.78 0.25
C GLY A 199 22.23 13.39 -0.57
N GLY A 200 20.98 13.24 -0.13
CA GLY A 200 19.81 13.85 -0.75
C GLY A 200 19.85 15.37 -0.71
N GLN A 201 19.06 16.00 -1.56
CA GLN A 201 18.93 17.46 -1.67
C GLN A 201 17.46 17.89 -1.76
N TYR A 202 16.59 17.24 -0.98
CA TYR A 202 15.18 17.58 -0.92
C TYR A 202 14.96 18.90 -0.18
N ASP A 203 14.14 19.78 -0.74
CA ASP A 203 13.75 21.04 -0.10
C ASP A 203 12.62 20.80 0.92
N VAL A 204 13.02 20.46 2.15
CA VAL A 204 12.08 20.20 3.27
C VAL A 204 11.19 21.42 3.58
N LYS A 205 11.71 22.65 3.38
CA LYS A 205 10.90 23.87 3.62
C LYS A 205 9.71 23.94 2.66
N LYS A 206 9.94 23.59 1.39
CA LYS A 206 8.84 23.49 0.42
C LYS A 206 7.82 22.41 0.76
N LEU A 207 8.25 21.29 1.32
CA LEU A 207 7.33 20.26 1.81
C LEU A 207 6.46 20.81 2.95
N LEU A 208 7.06 21.54 3.90
CA LEU A 208 6.31 22.18 5.01
C LEU A 208 5.30 23.22 4.49
N GLU A 209 5.68 24.06 3.53
CA GLU A 209 4.76 25.04 2.92
C GLU A 209 3.53 24.34 2.32
N VAL A 210 3.73 23.26 1.56
CA VAL A 210 2.64 22.48 0.95
C VAL A 210 1.78 21.80 2.02
N ILE A 211 2.39 21.25 3.07
CA ILE A 211 1.68 20.62 4.19
C ILE A 211 0.78 21.67 4.88
N GLU A 212 1.32 22.82 5.26
CA GLU A 212 0.55 23.88 5.93
C GLU A 212 -0.57 24.41 5.05
N GLN A 213 -0.30 24.62 3.77
CA GLN A 213 -1.27 25.25 2.87
C GLN A 213 -2.40 24.29 2.45
N TYR A 214 -2.10 23.01 2.23
CA TYR A 214 -3.05 22.09 1.61
C TYR A 214 -3.46 20.91 2.48
N ILE A 215 -2.55 20.37 3.31
CA ILE A 215 -2.82 19.14 4.07
C ILE A 215 -3.45 19.45 5.43
N ILE A 216 -2.90 20.41 6.18
CA ILE A 216 -3.44 20.79 7.50
C ILE A 216 -4.92 21.22 7.44
N PRO A 217 -5.38 22.02 6.44
CA PRO A 217 -6.80 22.34 6.33
C PRO A 217 -7.74 21.17 6.07
N MET A 218 -7.20 20.01 5.64
CA MET A 218 -7.99 18.80 5.41
C MET A 218 -8.23 18.00 6.69
N LEU A 219 -7.39 18.14 7.73
CA LEU A 219 -7.48 17.37 8.98
C LEU A 219 -8.83 17.49 9.70
N GLY A 220 -9.56 18.57 9.52
CA GLY A 220 -10.91 18.72 10.06
C GLY A 220 -12.01 17.99 9.30
N LYS A 221 -11.71 17.50 8.09
CA LYS A 221 -12.65 16.81 7.18
C LYS A 221 -12.33 15.34 7.03
N ILE A 222 -11.05 15.00 7.02
CA ILE A 222 -10.53 13.64 6.89
C ILE A 222 -9.55 13.44 8.04
N SER A 223 -9.67 12.35 8.78
CA SER A 223 -8.74 12.02 9.86
C SER A 223 -7.89 10.82 9.48
N TRP A 224 -6.61 10.90 9.82
CA TRP A 224 -5.67 9.78 9.82
C TRP A 224 -4.71 9.99 11.00
N GLY A 225 -3.95 8.99 11.32
CA GLY A 225 -3.00 8.99 12.42
C GLY A 225 -3.24 7.82 13.37
N TYR A 226 -2.29 7.61 14.25
CA TYR A 226 -2.34 6.56 15.25
C TYR A 226 -3.48 6.79 16.25
N ASP A 227 -4.29 5.74 16.45
CA ASP A 227 -5.26 5.63 17.55
C ASP A 227 -5.40 4.15 17.98
N LEU A 228 -6.19 3.89 19.01
CA LEU A 228 -6.37 2.52 19.52
C LEU A 228 -7.04 1.56 18.51
N PRO A 229 -8.04 1.96 17.71
CA PRO A 229 -8.54 1.14 16.60
C PRO A 229 -7.45 0.76 15.60
N MET A 230 -6.56 1.68 15.22
CA MET A 230 -5.47 1.39 14.30
C MET A 230 -4.44 0.46 14.92
N TYR A 231 -4.11 0.62 16.21
CA TYR A 231 -3.31 -0.34 16.95
C TYR A 231 -3.89 -1.75 16.89
N VAL A 232 -5.22 -1.88 17.05
CA VAL A 232 -5.90 -3.19 16.92
C VAL A 232 -5.73 -3.76 15.52
N CYS A 233 -5.87 -2.93 14.46
CA CYS A 233 -5.66 -3.38 13.08
C CYS A 233 -4.25 -3.90 12.86
N GLY A 234 -3.22 -3.14 13.22
CA GLY A 234 -1.82 -3.54 13.05
C GLY A 234 -1.51 -4.81 13.85
N THR A 235 -1.84 -4.83 15.15
CA THR A 235 -1.53 -5.97 16.04
C THR A 235 -2.26 -7.26 15.64
N LYS A 236 -3.48 -7.15 15.09
CA LYS A 236 -4.29 -8.31 14.69
C LYS A 236 -4.18 -8.63 13.20
N HIS A 237 -3.33 -7.90 12.47
CA HIS A 237 -3.19 -8.06 11.04
C HIS A 237 -4.57 -8.02 10.35
N ALA A 238 -5.27 -6.91 10.53
CA ALA A 238 -6.66 -6.79 10.15
C ALA A 238 -6.94 -5.55 9.30
N HIS A 239 -7.89 -5.67 8.38
CA HIS A 239 -8.34 -4.58 7.54
C HIS A 239 -9.05 -3.50 8.36
N VAL A 240 -8.72 -2.24 8.12
CA VAL A 240 -9.26 -1.09 8.89
C VAL A 240 -10.77 -0.97 8.83
N ASP A 241 -11.43 -1.46 7.79
CA ASP A 241 -12.90 -1.44 7.70
C ASP A 241 -13.57 -2.26 8.80
N ASN A 242 -12.91 -3.27 9.37
CA ASN A 242 -13.46 -4.02 10.49
C ASN A 242 -13.63 -3.12 11.73
N VAL A 243 -12.61 -2.34 12.08
CA VAL A 243 -12.69 -1.44 13.25
C VAL A 243 -13.59 -0.24 12.98
N TYR A 244 -13.61 0.29 11.76
CA TYR A 244 -14.54 1.35 11.38
C TYR A 244 -15.98 0.88 11.46
N TYR A 245 -16.28 -0.33 10.99
CA TYR A 245 -17.59 -0.93 11.10
C TYR A 245 -18.01 -1.12 12.57
N LEU A 246 -17.17 -1.77 13.38
CA LEU A 246 -17.44 -1.98 14.80
C LEU A 246 -17.64 -0.66 15.56
N LYS A 247 -16.87 0.38 15.21
CA LYS A 247 -17.05 1.71 15.80
C LYS A 247 -18.36 2.35 15.41
N LYS A 248 -18.68 2.31 14.11
CA LYS A 248 -19.85 3.01 13.55
C LYS A 248 -21.16 2.34 13.92
N GLU A 249 -21.25 1.00 13.74
CA GLU A 249 -22.52 0.27 13.87
C GLU A 249 -22.76 -0.20 15.32
N HIS A 250 -21.70 -0.48 16.07
CA HIS A 250 -21.79 -1.06 17.42
C HIS A 250 -21.19 -0.21 18.53
N ASN A 251 -20.58 0.92 18.19
CA ASN A 251 -19.87 1.81 19.13
C ASN A 251 -18.90 1.06 20.07
N CYS A 252 -18.24 0.03 19.55
CA CYS A 252 -17.30 -0.78 20.31
C CYS A 252 -16.12 0.04 20.85
N SER A 253 -15.65 -0.29 22.06
CA SER A 253 -14.36 0.15 22.56
C SER A 253 -13.22 -0.58 21.85
N ALA A 254 -11.98 -0.06 21.95
CA ALA A 254 -10.81 -0.73 21.38
C ALA A 254 -10.58 -2.13 21.95
N MET A 255 -10.85 -2.34 23.24
CA MET A 255 -10.77 -3.66 23.87
C MET A 255 -11.78 -4.63 23.25
N GLN A 256 -13.02 -4.21 23.07
CA GLN A 256 -14.03 -5.04 22.40
C GLN A 256 -13.64 -5.34 20.96
N MET A 257 -13.10 -4.35 20.21
CA MET A 257 -12.59 -4.56 18.84
C MET A 257 -11.46 -5.60 18.83
N PHE A 258 -10.54 -5.52 19.78
CA PHE A 258 -9.42 -6.47 19.93
C PHE A 258 -9.93 -7.90 20.12
N ASP A 259 -10.86 -8.11 21.05
CA ASP A 259 -11.45 -9.42 21.36
C ASP A 259 -12.26 -9.98 20.16
N LEU A 260 -13.02 -9.11 19.48
CA LEU A 260 -13.87 -9.50 18.35
C LEU A 260 -13.04 -9.88 17.12
N ILE A 261 -12.04 -9.07 16.77
CA ILE A 261 -11.18 -9.32 15.62
C ILE A 261 -10.33 -10.57 15.83
N GLU A 262 -9.89 -10.84 17.05
CA GLU A 262 -9.14 -12.06 17.37
C GLU A 262 -9.93 -13.34 17.11
N ARG A 263 -11.24 -13.31 17.20
CA ARG A 263 -12.14 -14.45 16.95
C ARG A 263 -12.38 -14.74 15.47
N LEU A 264 -12.03 -13.82 14.59
CA LEU A 264 -12.12 -13.99 13.13
C LEU A 264 -10.98 -14.87 12.61
N THR A 265 -11.24 -15.61 11.54
CA THR A 265 -10.17 -16.25 10.75
C THR A 265 -9.30 -15.19 10.08
N GLN A 266 -8.11 -15.57 9.62
CA GLN A 266 -7.22 -14.67 8.91
C GLN A 266 -7.91 -14.03 7.69
N GLN A 267 -8.57 -14.82 6.86
CA GLN A 267 -9.30 -14.30 5.68
C GLN A 267 -10.42 -13.31 6.07
N GLN A 268 -11.16 -13.59 7.15
CA GLN A 268 -12.17 -12.67 7.65
C GLN A 268 -11.57 -11.37 8.19
N ARG A 269 -10.41 -11.44 8.85
CA ARG A 269 -9.70 -10.24 9.35
C ARG A 269 -9.17 -9.38 8.22
N THR A 270 -8.47 -9.99 7.27
CA THR A 270 -7.84 -9.27 6.15
C THR A 270 -8.84 -8.83 5.10
N ARG A 271 -10.00 -9.49 4.99
CA ARG A 271 -11.06 -9.24 3.98
C ARG A 271 -10.53 -9.39 2.55
N TYR A 272 -9.44 -10.12 2.39
CA TYR A 272 -8.89 -10.55 1.12
C TYR A 272 -9.03 -12.06 0.98
N GLY A 273 -9.37 -12.49 -0.23
CA GLY A 273 -9.54 -13.88 -0.58
C GLY A 273 -10.68 -14.08 -1.56
N GLU A 274 -10.72 -15.24 -2.19
CA GLU A 274 -11.77 -15.60 -3.12
C GLU A 274 -13.12 -15.63 -2.40
N GLY A 275 -14.13 -14.95 -2.95
CA GLY A 275 -15.47 -14.89 -2.39
C GLY A 275 -15.68 -13.83 -1.28
N TYR A 276 -14.64 -13.11 -0.84
CA TYR A 276 -14.82 -12.04 0.15
C TYR A 276 -15.21 -10.71 -0.50
N SER A 277 -16.31 -10.13 -0.04
CA SER A 277 -16.71 -8.76 -0.40
C SER A 277 -16.21 -7.75 0.62
N LYS A 278 -15.67 -6.61 0.17
CA LYS A 278 -15.24 -5.51 1.04
C LYS A 278 -16.40 -4.89 1.85
N THR A 279 -17.65 -5.15 1.47
CA THR A 279 -18.87 -4.64 2.12
C THR A 279 -19.59 -5.70 2.96
N ASP A 280 -19.16 -6.96 2.96
CA ASP A 280 -19.77 -8.02 3.74
C ASP A 280 -19.17 -8.08 5.14
N PHE A 281 -19.95 -7.77 6.16
CA PHE A 281 -19.59 -7.84 7.58
C PHE A 281 -20.35 -8.96 8.33
N SER A 282 -20.95 -9.93 7.63
CA SER A 282 -21.75 -11.00 8.24
C SER A 282 -20.98 -11.79 9.30
N ALA A 283 -19.75 -12.21 9.00
CA ALA A 283 -18.92 -12.94 9.94
C ALA A 283 -18.59 -12.10 11.18
N LEU A 284 -18.32 -10.80 11.01
CA LEU A 284 -18.05 -9.90 12.13
C LEU A 284 -19.29 -9.68 13.01
N ASN A 285 -20.48 -9.57 12.41
CA ASN A 285 -21.75 -9.49 13.13
C ASN A 285 -22.04 -10.77 13.90
N GLU A 286 -21.82 -11.94 13.31
CA GLU A 286 -21.99 -13.22 13.99
C GLU A 286 -21.09 -13.33 15.24
N VAL A 287 -19.83 -12.92 15.12
CA VAL A 287 -18.88 -12.90 16.24
C VAL A 287 -19.34 -11.89 17.30
N TYR A 288 -19.82 -10.71 16.89
CA TYR A 288 -20.34 -9.69 17.81
C TYR A 288 -21.54 -10.19 18.59
N GLU A 289 -22.53 -10.81 17.95
CA GLU A 289 -23.72 -11.37 18.59
C GLU A 289 -23.37 -12.44 19.63
N LYS A 290 -22.44 -13.35 19.33
CA LYS A 290 -21.94 -14.36 20.25
C LYS A 290 -21.22 -13.74 21.45
N TYR A 291 -20.39 -12.74 21.19
CA TYR A 291 -19.66 -12.00 22.22
C TYR A 291 -20.62 -11.33 23.21
N MET A 292 -21.68 -10.67 22.72
CA MET A 292 -22.68 -9.98 23.55
C MET A 292 -23.51 -10.95 24.39
N LYS A 293 -23.70 -12.20 23.95
CA LYS A 293 -24.35 -13.28 24.74
C LYS A 293 -23.42 -13.92 25.76
N GLY A 294 -22.17 -13.49 25.87
CA GLY A 294 -21.19 -14.05 26.79
C GLY A 294 -20.64 -15.43 26.38
N GLU A 295 -20.84 -15.81 25.12
CA GLU A 295 -20.29 -17.06 24.59
C GLU A 295 -18.76 -16.93 24.46
N ARG A 296 -18.04 -17.72 25.29
CA ARG A 296 -16.60 -17.88 25.16
C ARG A 296 -16.30 -18.80 23.98
N LYS A 297 -15.12 -18.58 23.33
CA LYS A 297 -14.63 -19.50 22.29
C LYS A 297 -14.77 -20.94 22.69
#